data_a1d6d1c27990a99b0056ca12fc540b93
#
_entry.id   a1d6d1c27990a99b0056ca12fc540b93
#
_cell.length_a   1.000
_cell.length_b   1.000
_cell.length_c   1.000
_cell.angle_alpha   90.00
_cell.angle_beta   90.00
_cell.angle_gamma   90.00
#
_symmetry.space_group_name_H-M   'P 1'
#
loop_
_entity.id
_entity.type
_entity.pdbx_description
1 polymer ?
#
loop_
_entity_poly.entity_id
_entity_poly.type
_entity_poly.pdbx_seq_one_letter_code
_entity_poly.pdbx_strand_id
1 'polypeptide(L)'
;MVLADSVVQHDLDVRPILPRFVVPPLNRAVLEPQKTWFQWALNALEESHSAGALQGFGRPKPGLIGTGDQFIGDAAVITALRDALPDLQAVEMEGAAVAQVAEQEDVPWLVLRVISDGADSKAAQSFHDFVQAYDDRAWTLIETLLRRQASAPCR
;
A
#
# COMPACT_ATOMS: atom_id res chain seq x y z
N MET A 1 3.67 -6.64 -6.98
CA MET A 1 3.01 -6.16 -5.75
C MET A 1 3.86 -5.10 -5.07
N VAL A 2 3.25 -4.19 -4.29
CA VAL A 2 3.93 -3.15 -3.51
C VAL A 2 3.66 -3.39 -2.03
N LEU A 3 4.73 -3.55 -1.24
CA LEU A 3 4.67 -3.50 0.23
C LEU A 3 5.01 -2.06 0.64
N ALA A 4 4.10 -1.40 1.35
CA ALA A 4 4.30 -0.02 1.76
C ALA A 4 5.50 0.09 2.70
N ASP A 5 6.55 0.80 2.29
CA ASP A 5 7.55 1.34 3.19
C ASP A 5 7.07 2.64 3.82
N SER A 6 6.06 3.25 3.19
CA SER A 6 5.39 4.46 3.65
C SER A 6 3.99 4.59 3.03
N VAL A 7 3.10 5.31 3.71
CA VAL A 7 1.78 5.66 3.19
C VAL A 7 1.48 7.14 3.40
N VAL A 8 0.63 7.71 2.54
CA VAL A 8 0.21 9.11 2.59
C VAL A 8 -1.27 9.25 2.24
N GLN A 9 -2.00 10.12 2.95
CA GLN A 9 -3.36 10.52 2.54
C GLN A 9 -3.24 11.58 1.44
N HIS A 10 -3.27 11.17 0.18
CA HIS A 10 -2.92 12.04 -0.95
C HIS A 10 -3.95 13.13 -1.27
N ASP A 11 -5.18 12.97 -0.84
CA ASP A 11 -6.28 13.93 -1.02
C ASP A 11 -6.52 14.84 0.20
N LEU A 12 -5.76 14.67 1.29
CA LEU A 12 -5.87 15.51 2.48
C LEU A 12 -5.22 16.88 2.26
N ASP A 13 -6.07 17.92 2.26
CA ASP A 13 -5.62 19.30 2.14
C ASP A 13 -6.42 20.19 3.09
N VAL A 14 -5.80 20.56 4.19
CA VAL A 14 -6.40 21.44 5.23
C VAL A 14 -5.69 22.79 5.30
N ARG A 15 -5.01 23.20 4.22
CA ARG A 15 -4.36 24.50 4.15
C ARG A 15 -5.37 25.66 4.32
N PRO A 16 -5.00 26.76 4.97
CA PRO A 16 -3.70 27.11 5.50
C PRO A 16 -3.41 26.64 6.95
N ILE A 17 -4.29 25.83 7.55
CA ILE A 17 -4.15 25.40 8.95
C ILE A 17 -2.93 24.52 9.16
N LEU A 18 -2.74 23.52 8.27
CA LEU A 18 -1.56 22.65 8.21
C LEU A 18 -1.09 22.52 6.76
N PRO A 19 0.16 22.15 6.52
CA PRO A 19 0.63 21.81 5.19
C PRO A 19 -0.22 20.67 4.57
N ARG A 20 -0.26 20.62 3.23
CA ARG A 20 -0.92 19.54 2.50
C ARG A 20 -0.40 18.17 2.94
N PHE A 21 -1.27 17.18 2.98
CA PHE A 21 -1.03 15.80 3.39
C PHE A 21 -0.81 15.57 4.90
N VAL A 22 -0.61 16.62 5.71
CA VAL A 22 -0.38 16.44 7.15
C VAL A 22 -1.66 16.01 7.84
N VAL A 23 -1.61 14.82 8.46
CA VAL A 23 -2.67 14.25 9.29
C VAL A 23 -2.68 14.96 10.64
N PRO A 24 -3.74 15.74 10.98
CA PRO A 24 -3.72 16.62 12.16
C PRO A 24 -3.39 15.91 13.48
N PRO A 25 -4.00 14.77 13.85
CA PRO A 25 -3.70 14.09 15.12
C PRO A 25 -2.26 13.60 15.24
N LEU A 26 -1.63 13.26 14.12
CA LEU A 26 -0.29 12.69 14.08
C LEU A 26 0.80 13.73 13.79
N ASN A 27 0.40 14.90 13.27
CA ASN A 27 1.30 15.96 12.80
C ASN A 27 2.38 15.45 11.82
N ARG A 28 2.03 14.48 10.99
CA ARG A 28 2.89 13.87 9.96
C ARG A 28 2.12 13.73 8.65
N ALA A 29 2.80 13.95 7.52
CA ALA A 29 2.25 13.73 6.18
C ALA A 29 2.43 12.28 5.73
N VAL A 30 3.58 11.70 6.01
CA VAL A 30 3.93 10.33 5.64
C VAL A 30 4.02 9.49 6.90
N LEU A 31 3.41 8.32 6.87
CA LEU A 31 3.45 7.33 7.94
C LEU A 31 4.28 6.13 7.46
N GLU A 32 5.15 5.62 8.34
CA GLU A 32 6.05 4.50 8.05
C GLU A 32 5.72 3.34 8.99
N PRO A 33 5.61 2.10 8.49
CA PRO A 33 5.42 0.94 9.36
C PRO A 33 6.65 0.73 10.24
N GLN A 34 6.48 0.05 11.36
CA GLN A 34 7.62 -0.34 12.18
C GLN A 34 8.63 -1.14 11.34
N LYS A 35 9.89 -0.71 11.34
CA LYS A 35 10.96 -1.24 10.48
C LYS A 35 11.14 -2.76 10.61
N THR A 36 11.01 -3.29 11.81
CA THR A 36 11.13 -4.73 12.08
C THR A 36 10.01 -5.52 11.43
N TRP A 37 8.78 -5.04 11.50
CA TRP A 37 7.60 -5.65 10.86
C TRP A 37 7.67 -5.57 9.34
N PHE A 38 8.06 -4.41 8.82
CA PHE A 38 8.25 -4.22 7.39
C PHE A 38 9.29 -5.20 6.83
N GLN A 39 10.48 -5.29 7.46
CA GLN A 39 11.54 -6.17 7.00
C GLN A 39 11.16 -7.65 7.10
N TRP A 40 10.48 -8.04 8.18
CA TRP A 40 9.95 -9.40 8.32
C TRP A 40 8.98 -9.76 7.17
N ALA A 41 8.03 -8.86 6.87
CA ALA A 41 7.06 -9.10 5.80
C ALA A 41 7.73 -9.13 4.42
N LEU A 42 8.66 -8.20 4.15
CA LEU A 42 9.40 -8.17 2.90
C LEU A 42 10.18 -9.47 2.65
N ASN A 43 10.94 -9.93 3.65
CA ASN A 43 11.69 -11.18 3.57
C ASN A 43 10.75 -12.39 3.33
N ALA A 44 9.63 -12.45 4.03
CA ALA A 44 8.63 -13.51 3.88
C ALA A 44 8.06 -13.56 2.46
N LEU A 45 7.73 -12.39 1.89
CA LEU A 45 7.21 -12.28 0.53
C LEU A 45 8.27 -12.61 -0.53
N GLU A 46 9.50 -12.12 -0.38
CA GLU A 46 10.61 -12.38 -1.31
C GLU A 46 10.99 -13.87 -1.35
N GLU A 47 11.10 -14.54 -0.20
CA GLU A 47 11.38 -15.96 -0.12
C GLU A 47 10.27 -16.79 -0.77
N SER A 48 9.01 -16.45 -0.50
CA SER A 48 7.85 -17.15 -1.06
C SER A 48 7.74 -16.93 -2.57
N HIS A 49 8.05 -15.72 -3.06
CA HIS A 49 8.14 -15.44 -4.48
C HIS A 49 9.26 -16.24 -5.15
N SER A 50 10.45 -16.29 -4.52
CA SER A 50 11.61 -17.04 -5.03
C SER A 50 11.36 -18.55 -5.05
N ALA A 51 10.57 -19.04 -4.09
CA ALA A 51 10.12 -20.44 -4.04
C ALA A 51 9.01 -20.78 -5.05
N GLY A 52 8.51 -19.80 -5.82
CA GLY A 52 7.48 -20.00 -6.84
C GLY A 52 6.04 -19.85 -6.34
N ALA A 53 5.79 -19.74 -5.04
CA ALA A 53 4.44 -19.68 -4.49
C ALA A 53 3.69 -18.37 -4.86
N LEU A 54 4.41 -17.29 -5.13
CA LEU A 54 3.85 -15.97 -5.42
C LEU A 54 4.17 -15.45 -6.84
N GLN A 55 4.56 -16.32 -7.77
CA GLN A 55 4.93 -15.89 -9.14
C GLN A 55 3.83 -15.11 -9.86
N GLY A 56 2.56 -15.44 -9.62
CA GLY A 56 1.41 -14.77 -10.23
C GLY A 56 1.17 -13.32 -9.75
N PHE A 57 1.88 -12.87 -8.70
CA PHE A 57 1.69 -11.53 -8.12
C PHE A 57 2.81 -10.54 -8.48
N GLY A 58 3.81 -10.97 -9.23
CA GLY A 58 5.03 -10.22 -9.47
C GLY A 58 5.90 -10.11 -8.21
N ARG A 59 7.14 -9.63 -8.38
CA ARG A 59 8.08 -9.49 -7.27
C ARG A 59 7.63 -8.41 -6.28
N PRO A 60 7.73 -8.63 -4.95
CA PRO A 60 7.45 -7.59 -3.99
C PRO A 60 8.46 -6.44 -4.11
N LYS A 61 7.96 -5.21 -4.04
CA LYS A 61 8.77 -3.99 -4.08
C LYS A 61 8.35 -3.08 -2.93
N PRO A 62 9.29 -2.49 -2.18
CA PRO A 62 9.02 -1.36 -1.30
C PRO A 62 8.48 -0.16 -2.08
N GLY A 63 7.66 0.66 -1.44
CA GLY A 63 7.25 1.92 -2.05
C GLY A 63 6.19 2.70 -1.29
N LEU A 64 6.11 4.01 -1.60
CA LEU A 64 5.07 4.88 -1.09
C LEU A 64 3.72 4.51 -1.71
N ILE A 65 2.71 4.30 -0.86
CA ILE A 65 1.32 4.09 -1.27
C ILE A 65 0.49 5.33 -0.89
N GLY A 66 -0.23 5.88 -1.88
CA GLY A 66 -1.14 7.01 -1.69
C GLY A 66 -2.59 6.55 -1.51
N THR A 67 -3.23 6.96 -0.43
CA THR A 67 -4.64 6.69 -0.15
C THR A 67 -5.50 7.92 -0.43
N GLY A 68 -6.68 7.74 -0.99
CA GLY A 68 -7.68 8.81 -1.19
C GLY A 68 -9.05 8.25 -1.54
N ASP A 69 -10.08 9.07 -1.40
CA ASP A 69 -11.48 8.66 -1.56
C ASP A 69 -11.97 8.61 -3.02
N GLN A 70 -11.03 8.60 -3.98
CA GLN A 70 -11.36 8.58 -5.41
C GLN A 70 -10.65 7.45 -6.14
N PHE A 71 -11.38 6.75 -7.00
CA PHE A 71 -10.77 5.86 -7.98
C PHE A 71 -10.00 6.69 -9.02
N ILE A 72 -8.70 6.49 -9.14
CA ILE A 72 -7.83 7.24 -10.05
C ILE A 72 -7.75 6.51 -11.39
N GLY A 73 -8.50 7.02 -12.37
CA GLY A 73 -8.51 6.53 -13.75
C GLY A 73 -8.11 7.60 -14.77
N ASP A 74 -7.55 8.72 -14.34
CA ASP A 74 -7.13 9.84 -15.19
C ASP A 74 -5.62 10.03 -15.10
N ALA A 75 -4.94 9.94 -16.27
CA ALA A 75 -3.50 10.11 -16.37
C ALA A 75 -3.01 11.50 -15.92
N ALA A 76 -3.83 12.55 -16.05
CA ALA A 76 -3.46 13.88 -15.56
C ALA A 76 -3.44 13.94 -14.04
N VAL A 77 -4.38 13.25 -13.38
CA VAL A 77 -4.43 13.17 -11.92
C VAL A 77 -3.22 12.41 -11.39
N ILE A 78 -2.88 11.26 -11.98
CA ILE A 78 -1.71 10.49 -11.52
C ILE A 78 -0.39 11.26 -11.77
N THR A 79 -0.30 12.02 -12.85
CA THR A 79 0.85 12.88 -13.11
C THR A 79 0.99 13.96 -12.05
N ALA A 80 -0.08 14.67 -11.73
CA ALA A 80 -0.08 15.69 -10.67
C ALA A 80 0.24 15.10 -9.27
N LEU A 81 -0.21 13.87 -9.01
CA LEU A 81 0.14 13.17 -7.77
C LEU A 81 1.63 12.83 -7.73
N ARG A 82 2.22 12.34 -8.82
CA ARG A 82 3.66 12.04 -8.89
C ARG A 82 4.53 13.29 -8.80
N ASP A 83 4.09 14.41 -9.33
CA ASP A 83 4.79 15.69 -9.17
C ASP A 83 4.82 16.14 -7.71
N ALA A 84 3.75 15.90 -6.97
CA ALA A 84 3.64 16.22 -5.55
C ALA A 84 4.28 15.16 -4.63
N LEU A 85 4.34 13.91 -5.06
CA LEU A 85 4.81 12.72 -4.34
C LEU A 85 5.70 11.89 -5.28
N PRO A 86 6.98 12.27 -5.50
CA PRO A 86 7.83 11.65 -6.52
C PRO A 86 8.06 10.15 -6.32
N ASP A 87 8.02 9.67 -5.07
CA ASP A 87 8.23 8.26 -4.73
C ASP A 87 6.96 7.41 -4.80
N LEU A 88 5.84 7.97 -5.25
CA LEU A 88 4.54 7.29 -5.32
C LEU A 88 4.59 6.07 -6.26
N GLN A 89 4.33 4.88 -5.71
CA GLN A 89 4.33 3.61 -6.44
C GLN A 89 2.93 3.06 -6.71
N ALA A 90 1.97 3.35 -5.84
CA ALA A 90 0.60 2.91 -5.98
C ALA A 90 -0.38 3.91 -5.38
N VAL A 91 -1.61 3.90 -5.88
CA VAL A 91 -2.76 4.61 -5.29
C VAL A 91 -3.87 3.61 -4.98
N GLU A 92 -4.57 3.84 -3.89
CA GLU A 92 -5.65 2.99 -3.40
C GLU A 92 -6.54 3.79 -2.42
N MET A 93 -7.43 3.17 -1.67
CA MET A 93 -8.48 3.90 -0.96
C MET A 93 -8.55 3.65 0.56
N GLU A 94 -7.69 2.82 1.18
CA GLU A 94 -7.82 2.42 2.59
C GLU A 94 -6.53 2.43 3.41
N GLY A 95 -5.38 2.21 2.78
CA GLY A 95 -4.13 1.88 3.48
C GLY A 95 -3.65 2.94 4.46
N ALA A 96 -3.66 4.24 4.09
CA ALA A 96 -3.27 5.29 5.02
C ALA A 96 -4.29 5.51 6.14
N ALA A 97 -5.58 5.24 5.91
CA ALA A 97 -6.59 5.31 6.97
C ALA A 97 -6.35 4.23 8.03
N VAL A 98 -6.05 2.99 7.59
CA VAL A 98 -5.65 1.91 8.52
C VAL A 98 -4.40 2.28 9.30
N ALA A 99 -3.37 2.82 8.63
CA ALA A 99 -2.13 3.24 9.26
C ALA A 99 -2.36 4.36 10.30
N GLN A 100 -3.21 5.33 10.01
CA GLN A 100 -3.56 6.42 10.94
C GLN A 100 -4.16 5.89 12.24
N VAL A 101 -5.09 4.95 12.16
CA VAL A 101 -5.71 4.34 13.35
C VAL A 101 -4.68 3.51 14.10
N ALA A 102 -3.90 2.68 13.41
CA ALA A 102 -2.90 1.83 14.01
C ALA A 102 -1.81 2.64 14.75
N GLU A 103 -1.35 3.76 14.18
CA GLU A 103 -0.40 4.68 14.80
C GLU A 103 -0.96 5.33 16.08
N GLN A 104 -2.24 5.70 16.10
CA GLN A 104 -2.88 6.29 17.27
C GLN A 104 -3.06 5.27 18.40
N GLU A 105 -3.22 3.99 18.05
CA GLU A 105 -3.41 2.87 19.01
C GLU A 105 -2.10 2.14 19.31
N ASP A 106 -0.96 2.64 18.84
CA ASP A 106 0.37 1.99 19.01
C ASP A 106 0.37 0.52 18.55
N VAL A 107 -0.31 0.23 17.42
CA VAL A 107 -0.40 -1.11 16.84
C VAL A 107 0.50 -1.18 15.59
N PRO A 108 1.38 -2.19 15.47
CA PRO A 108 2.12 -2.43 14.24
C PRO A 108 1.19 -2.66 13.06
N TRP A 109 1.53 -2.11 11.90
CA TRP A 109 0.73 -2.24 10.69
C TRP A 109 1.58 -2.54 9.46
N LEU A 110 0.95 -3.14 8.47
CA LEU A 110 1.50 -3.41 7.14
C LEU A 110 0.43 -3.14 6.10
N VAL A 111 0.82 -2.53 4.99
CA VAL A 111 -0.03 -2.36 3.81
C VAL A 111 0.64 -3.03 2.63
N LEU A 112 -0.06 -3.99 2.03
CA LEU A 112 0.37 -4.71 0.83
C LEU A 112 -0.68 -4.53 -0.26
N ARG A 113 -0.25 -4.12 -1.46
CA ARG A 113 -1.13 -3.96 -2.63
C ARG A 113 -0.61 -4.77 -3.83
N VAL A 114 -1.52 -5.44 -4.47
CA VAL A 114 -1.30 -6.01 -5.80
C VAL A 114 -1.85 -5.02 -6.82
N ILE A 115 -1.03 -4.65 -7.79
CA ILE A 115 -1.43 -3.65 -8.78
C ILE A 115 -2.39 -4.31 -9.79
N SER A 116 -3.58 -3.76 -9.90
CA SER A 116 -4.64 -4.23 -10.81
C SER A 116 -4.59 -3.56 -12.17
N ASP A 117 -4.12 -2.31 -12.20
CA ASP A 117 -4.18 -1.45 -13.39
C ASP A 117 -3.09 -0.37 -13.38
N GLY A 118 -3.02 0.42 -14.42
CA GLY A 118 -2.03 1.48 -14.59
C GLY A 118 -2.51 2.86 -14.11
N ALA A 119 -3.66 2.97 -13.47
CA ALA A 119 -4.31 4.24 -13.12
C ALA A 119 -4.50 5.15 -14.37
N ASP A 120 -4.90 4.57 -15.49
CA ASP A 120 -5.13 5.24 -16.76
C ASP A 120 -6.58 5.08 -17.25
N SER A 121 -6.89 5.52 -18.47
CA SER A 121 -8.23 5.43 -19.06
C SER A 121 -8.78 4.00 -19.21
N LYS A 122 -7.95 2.97 -19.04
CA LYS A 122 -8.34 1.55 -19.08
C LYS A 122 -8.45 0.95 -17.67
N ALA A 123 -8.16 1.72 -16.63
CA ALA A 123 -8.09 1.23 -15.26
C ALA A 123 -9.35 0.47 -14.83
N ALA A 124 -10.55 0.99 -15.14
CA ALA A 124 -11.80 0.34 -14.76
C ALA A 124 -11.98 -1.05 -15.38
N GLN A 125 -11.63 -1.23 -16.67
CA GLN A 125 -11.70 -2.52 -17.33
C GLN A 125 -10.64 -3.47 -16.80
N SER A 126 -9.40 -2.99 -16.67
CA SER A 126 -8.28 -3.78 -16.12
C SER A 126 -8.57 -4.24 -14.69
N PHE A 127 -9.17 -3.38 -13.86
CA PHE A 127 -9.60 -3.73 -12.52
C PHE A 127 -10.65 -4.84 -12.51
N HIS A 128 -11.67 -4.76 -13.38
CA HIS A 128 -12.69 -5.79 -13.48
C HIS A 128 -12.10 -7.16 -13.87
N ASP A 129 -11.23 -7.19 -14.89
CA ASP A 129 -10.56 -8.40 -15.34
C ASP A 129 -9.63 -8.97 -14.25
N PHE A 130 -8.93 -8.08 -13.52
CA PHE A 130 -8.09 -8.44 -12.40
C PHE A 130 -8.88 -9.09 -11.27
N VAL A 131 -10.01 -8.52 -10.84
CA VAL A 131 -10.84 -9.08 -9.75
C VAL A 131 -11.25 -10.51 -10.06
N GLN A 132 -11.70 -10.79 -11.29
CA GLN A 132 -12.07 -12.14 -11.69
C GLN A 132 -10.90 -13.14 -11.64
N ALA A 133 -9.69 -12.69 -12.01
CA ALA A 133 -8.50 -13.54 -12.02
C ALA A 133 -7.85 -13.68 -10.63
N TYR A 134 -8.14 -12.73 -9.71
CA TYR A 134 -7.48 -12.61 -8.42
C TYR A 134 -8.20 -13.37 -7.29
N ASP A 135 -9.51 -13.62 -7.44
CA ASP A 135 -10.38 -14.17 -6.38
C ASP A 135 -9.82 -15.47 -5.78
N ASP A 136 -9.34 -16.38 -6.62
CA ASP A 136 -8.76 -17.65 -6.19
C ASP A 136 -7.33 -17.53 -5.60
N ARG A 137 -6.67 -16.38 -5.72
CA ARG A 137 -5.24 -16.22 -5.39
C ARG A 137 -4.97 -15.30 -4.19
N ALA A 138 -5.91 -14.42 -3.85
CA ALA A 138 -5.73 -13.44 -2.75
C ALA A 138 -5.34 -14.11 -1.44
N TRP A 139 -5.95 -15.25 -1.14
CA TRP A 139 -5.66 -16.03 0.06
C TRP A 139 -4.18 -16.44 0.18
N THR A 140 -3.53 -16.77 -0.94
CA THR A 140 -2.11 -17.20 -0.94
C THR A 140 -1.17 -16.14 -0.37
N LEU A 141 -1.43 -14.86 -0.62
CA LEU A 141 -0.64 -13.75 -0.03
C LEU A 141 -0.82 -13.66 1.47
N ILE A 142 -2.07 -13.69 1.93
CA ILE A 142 -2.41 -13.62 3.35
C ILE A 142 -1.83 -14.84 4.08
N GLU A 143 -2.04 -16.03 3.54
CA GLU A 143 -1.53 -17.28 4.09
C GLU A 143 -0.01 -17.31 4.21
N THR A 144 0.71 -16.72 3.24
CA THR A 144 2.17 -16.60 3.26
C THR A 144 2.67 -15.88 4.52
N LEU A 145 2.01 -14.80 4.91
CA LEU A 145 2.36 -14.05 6.12
C LEU A 145 1.87 -14.77 7.40
N LEU A 146 0.64 -15.28 7.39
CA LEU A 146 0.07 -15.97 8.55
C LEU A 146 0.84 -17.24 8.93
N ARG A 147 1.31 -18.02 7.97
CA ARG A 147 2.15 -19.21 8.23
C ARG A 147 3.48 -18.87 8.89
N ARG A 148 3.94 -17.64 8.77
CA ARG A 148 5.21 -17.15 9.35
C ARG A 148 5.01 -16.32 10.62
N GLN A 149 3.79 -16.20 11.14
CA GLN A 149 3.49 -15.40 12.33
C GLN A 149 4.33 -15.77 13.56
N ALA A 150 4.75 -17.04 13.70
CA ALA A 150 5.61 -17.48 14.80
C ALA A 150 7.00 -16.82 14.79
N SER A 151 7.45 -16.30 13.65
CA SER A 151 8.70 -15.55 13.47
C SER A 151 8.47 -14.03 13.37
N ALA A 152 7.24 -13.57 13.54
CA ALA A 152 6.94 -12.14 13.50
C ALA A 152 7.58 -11.42 14.70
N PRO A 153 7.93 -10.15 14.55
CA PRO A 153 8.45 -9.35 15.66
C PRO A 153 7.46 -9.30 16.82
N CYS A 154 7.97 -9.28 18.05
CA CYS A 154 7.15 -8.93 19.21
C CYS A 154 6.75 -7.44 19.14
N ARG A 155 5.63 -7.12 19.76
CA ARG A 155 5.22 -5.72 19.98
C ARG A 155 6.25 -4.96 20.79
#